data_c6637e62f1102830214d69043ac14511
#
_entry.id   c6637e62f1102830214d69043ac14511
#
_cell.length_a   1.000
_cell.length_b   1.000
_cell.length_c   1.000
_cell.angle_alpha   90.00
_cell.angle_beta   90.00
_cell.angle_gamma   90.00
#
_symmetry.space_group_name_H-M   'P 1'
#
loop_
_entity.id
_entity.type
_entity.pdbx_description
1 polymer ?
#
loop_
_entity_poly.entity_id
_entity_poly.type
_entity_poly.pdbx_seq_one_letter_code
_entity_poly.pdbx_strand_id
1 'polypeptide(L)'
;MSKRATRHAIEFAHKRILAKNPNGEAFKERYGDSPPGFLVISPSRTCNLHCKGCYDGTEEAPSILSFSTFDRILNEASDLWGMSFVVISGGEPFMYKSDGKNLLDMVEAHPDLYFLVYTNGTQIDRETAERMGELGNITPAISVEGKVKTTEDRRGEGVFGKVMNAFENLRAAGVPFGLSMTATRHNCDELLSDEVVKFYFEEQGAMYAWIFQYMPIGTNYDLSLMITPQQRLNLQRRMWHVIEEKKVFLMDFWNSGTTVHGCLAAGRQAGYFYINWNGDVTPCVFVPYAGANIHEIYKNGGTIMDLMEVDFFKEIRNWQHSYGYKTKPAQTKNLIMPCVHRDHIDVLFPLIKEHKAKPLNQEAAQALTDPKYYEGLHSYDEACAKVLDPVWEKEYLKVNGQGTRIELPAEERPLPETSH
;
A
#
# COMPACT_ATOMS: atom_id res chain seq x y z
N MET A 1 1.80 11.22 -21.33
CA MET A 1 2.32 9.84 -21.35
C MET A 1 2.96 9.54 -22.70
N SER A 2 4.06 8.78 -22.71
CA SER A 2 4.65 8.25 -23.96
C SER A 2 3.68 7.24 -24.60
N LYS A 3 3.83 7.03 -25.94
CA LYS A 3 3.01 6.03 -26.66
C LYS A 3 3.17 4.61 -26.05
N ARG A 4 4.38 4.28 -25.57
CA ARG A 4 4.68 3.00 -24.95
C ARG A 4 4.00 2.87 -23.59
N ALA A 5 4.09 3.89 -22.72
CA ALA A 5 3.39 3.90 -21.44
C ALA A 5 1.86 3.81 -21.61
N THR A 6 1.30 4.49 -22.62
CA THR A 6 -0.14 4.39 -22.93
C THR A 6 -0.50 2.95 -23.34
N ARG A 7 0.31 2.33 -24.20
CA ARG A 7 0.09 0.94 -24.63
C ARG A 7 0.12 -0.01 -23.43
N HIS A 8 1.15 0.05 -22.60
CA HIS A 8 1.26 -0.81 -21.41
C HIS A 8 0.11 -0.58 -20.42
N ALA A 9 -0.32 0.66 -20.21
CA ALA A 9 -1.48 0.94 -19.35
C ALA A 9 -2.77 0.30 -19.90
N ILE A 10 -2.98 0.34 -21.21
CA ILE A 10 -4.13 -0.30 -21.87
C ILE A 10 -4.02 -1.84 -21.77
N GLU A 11 -2.86 -2.41 -22.04
CA GLU A 11 -2.61 -3.86 -21.93
C GLU A 11 -2.80 -4.35 -20.48
N PHE A 12 -2.31 -3.58 -19.50
CA PHE A 12 -2.54 -3.86 -18.08
C PHE A 12 -4.03 -3.85 -17.73
N ALA A 13 -4.75 -2.79 -18.12
CA ALA A 13 -6.18 -2.69 -17.88
C ALA A 13 -6.94 -3.86 -18.53
N HIS A 14 -6.59 -4.23 -19.76
CA HIS A 14 -7.17 -5.38 -20.43
C HIS A 14 -6.90 -6.70 -19.68
N LYS A 15 -5.63 -6.98 -19.36
CA LYS A 15 -5.22 -8.21 -18.64
C LYS A 15 -5.87 -8.30 -17.26
N ARG A 16 -5.96 -7.16 -16.55
CA ARG A 16 -6.44 -7.12 -15.16
C ARG A 16 -7.96 -7.08 -15.03
N ILE A 17 -8.64 -6.36 -15.92
CA ILE A 17 -10.08 -6.08 -15.82
C ILE A 17 -10.91 -6.99 -16.73
N LEU A 18 -10.46 -7.23 -17.94
CA LEU A 18 -11.28 -7.87 -18.96
C LEU A 18 -10.90 -9.33 -19.24
N ALA A 19 -9.62 -9.69 -19.14
CA ALA A 19 -9.18 -11.05 -19.45
C ALA A 19 -9.31 -11.98 -18.23
N LYS A 20 -9.93 -13.15 -18.43
CA LYS A 20 -9.85 -14.23 -17.45
C LYS A 20 -8.43 -14.79 -17.44
N ASN A 21 -7.81 -14.84 -16.28
CA ASN A 21 -6.50 -15.46 -16.11
C ASN A 21 -6.67 -16.94 -15.73
N PRO A 22 -6.20 -17.91 -16.56
CA PRO A 22 -6.34 -19.33 -16.26
C PRO A 22 -5.72 -19.72 -14.91
N ASN A 23 -4.60 -19.12 -14.54
CA ASN A 23 -3.91 -19.40 -13.27
C ASN A 23 -4.75 -18.92 -12.07
N GLY A 24 -5.42 -17.77 -12.20
CA GLY A 24 -6.36 -17.28 -11.20
C GLY A 24 -7.59 -18.18 -11.03
N GLU A 25 -8.09 -18.79 -12.09
CA GLU A 25 -9.19 -19.76 -12.00
C GLU A 25 -8.73 -21.06 -11.31
N ALA A 26 -7.57 -21.60 -11.65
CA ALA A 26 -6.99 -22.78 -10.99
C ALA A 26 -6.74 -22.51 -9.48
N PHE A 27 -6.27 -21.33 -9.12
CA PHE A 27 -6.14 -20.93 -7.73
C PHE A 27 -7.49 -20.92 -7.02
N LYS A 28 -8.52 -20.36 -7.66
CA LYS A 28 -9.88 -20.27 -7.10
C LYS A 28 -10.51 -21.64 -6.90
N GLU A 29 -10.27 -22.59 -7.80
CA GLU A 29 -10.71 -23.97 -7.62
C GLU A 29 -10.09 -24.61 -6.37
N ARG A 30 -8.81 -24.32 -6.09
CA ARG A 30 -8.09 -24.88 -4.95
C ARG A 30 -8.45 -24.23 -3.62
N TYR A 31 -8.58 -22.90 -3.57
CA TYR A 31 -8.74 -22.13 -2.34
C TYR A 31 -10.15 -21.57 -2.09
N GLY A 32 -11.05 -21.73 -3.05
CA GLY A 32 -12.42 -21.20 -2.96
C GLY A 32 -12.51 -19.67 -3.14
N ASP A 33 -11.39 -19.00 -3.41
CA ASP A 33 -11.27 -17.57 -3.58
C ASP A 33 -10.23 -17.19 -4.64
N SER A 34 -10.29 -15.98 -5.18
CA SER A 34 -9.29 -15.49 -6.14
C SER A 34 -7.95 -15.22 -5.43
N PRO A 35 -6.81 -15.28 -6.16
CA PRO A 35 -5.49 -15.05 -5.59
C PRO A 35 -5.31 -13.63 -5.04
N PRO A 36 -4.21 -13.39 -4.28
CA PRO A 36 -3.77 -12.05 -3.93
C PRO A 36 -3.69 -11.14 -5.16
N GLY A 37 -4.05 -9.88 -5.00
CA GLY A 37 -4.11 -8.93 -6.12
C GLY A 37 -2.75 -8.40 -6.55
N PHE A 38 -1.82 -8.32 -5.60
CA PHE A 38 -0.46 -7.81 -5.81
C PHE A 38 0.49 -8.26 -4.69
N LEU A 39 1.78 -8.06 -4.88
CA LEU A 39 2.80 -8.11 -3.83
C LEU A 39 3.33 -6.71 -3.56
N VAL A 40 3.73 -6.45 -2.32
CA VAL A 40 4.59 -5.32 -1.98
C VAL A 40 5.96 -5.91 -1.64
N ILE A 41 6.99 -5.50 -2.37
CA ILE A 41 8.35 -6.01 -2.20
C ILE A 41 9.28 -4.84 -1.89
N SER A 42 10.06 -4.98 -0.82
CA SER A 42 11.16 -4.09 -0.47
C SER A 42 12.48 -4.82 -0.72
N PRO A 43 13.08 -4.69 -1.93
CA PRO A 43 14.24 -5.50 -2.30
C PRO A 43 15.54 -5.05 -1.61
N SER A 44 15.57 -3.85 -1.05
CA SER A 44 16.72 -3.31 -0.32
C SER A 44 16.28 -2.36 0.79
N ARG A 45 17.04 -2.36 1.87
CA ARG A 45 16.94 -1.39 2.96
C ARG A 45 17.75 -0.11 2.73
N THR A 46 18.62 -0.11 1.72
CA THR A 46 19.48 1.04 1.42
C THR A 46 18.66 2.27 1.07
N CYS A 47 18.88 3.38 1.77
CA CYS A 47 18.26 4.67 1.51
C CYS A 47 19.27 5.80 1.71
N ASN A 48 19.10 6.89 0.97
CA ASN A 48 19.92 8.10 1.09
C ASN A 48 19.26 9.21 1.90
N LEU A 49 18.10 8.95 2.52
CA LEU A 49 17.39 9.87 3.40
C LEU A 49 17.13 9.23 4.78
N HIS A 50 16.95 10.10 5.80
CA HIS A 50 16.61 9.74 7.18
C HIS A 50 15.32 10.43 7.60
N CYS A 51 14.21 10.04 6.98
CA CYS A 51 12.91 10.70 7.18
C CYS A 51 12.36 10.47 8.60
N LYS A 52 11.81 11.52 9.21
CA LYS A 52 11.16 11.41 10.53
C LYS A 52 9.97 10.44 10.46
N GLY A 53 9.94 9.46 11.37
CA GLY A 53 8.88 8.46 11.42
C GLY A 53 8.86 7.53 10.18
N CYS A 54 10.03 7.18 9.65
CA CYS A 54 10.16 6.18 8.62
C CYS A 54 9.81 4.80 9.17
N TYR A 55 8.98 4.04 8.46
CA TYR A 55 8.54 2.70 8.89
C TYR A 55 9.66 1.66 8.80
N ASP A 56 10.64 1.89 7.95
CA ASP A 56 11.72 0.96 7.67
C ASP A 56 12.85 1.05 8.71
N GLY A 57 13.18 2.27 9.19
CA GLY A 57 14.33 2.50 10.08
C GLY A 57 15.69 2.19 9.43
N THR A 58 16.70 3.00 9.72
CA THR A 58 17.98 2.97 8.97
C THR A 58 19.19 2.45 9.77
N GLU A 59 18.99 1.93 10.98
CA GLU A 59 20.08 1.68 11.92
C GLU A 59 20.79 0.32 11.79
N GLU A 60 20.23 -0.66 11.05
CA GLU A 60 20.86 -1.95 10.83
C GLU A 60 21.68 -1.98 9.53
N ALA A 61 22.59 -2.97 9.43
CA ALA A 61 23.40 -3.17 8.22
C ALA A 61 22.53 -3.30 6.97
N PRO A 62 22.95 -2.74 5.83
CA PRO A 62 22.23 -2.89 4.58
C PRO A 62 21.99 -4.36 4.24
N SER A 63 20.73 -4.73 4.03
CA SER A 63 20.34 -6.05 3.57
C SER A 63 19.66 -5.91 2.21
N ILE A 64 19.90 -6.90 1.34
CA ILE A 64 19.46 -6.86 -0.07
C ILE A 64 18.94 -8.24 -0.44
N LEU A 65 17.72 -8.27 -1.00
CA LEU A 65 17.20 -9.46 -1.66
C LEU A 65 17.97 -9.68 -2.95
N SER A 66 18.52 -10.88 -3.18
CA SER A 66 19.27 -11.15 -4.40
C SER A 66 18.39 -10.96 -5.64
N PHE A 67 18.99 -10.54 -6.75
CA PHE A 67 18.26 -10.38 -8.01
C PHE A 67 17.56 -11.68 -8.40
N SER A 68 18.22 -12.82 -8.26
CA SER A 68 17.65 -14.14 -8.59
C SER A 68 16.46 -14.53 -7.71
N THR A 69 16.49 -14.21 -6.42
CA THR A 69 15.35 -14.45 -5.53
C THR A 69 14.18 -13.54 -5.88
N PHE A 70 14.47 -12.26 -6.14
CA PHE A 70 13.44 -11.28 -6.53
C PHE A 70 12.78 -11.69 -7.85
N ASP A 71 13.58 -12.04 -8.86
CA ASP A 71 13.11 -12.55 -10.16
C ASP A 71 12.22 -13.79 -10.00
N ARG A 72 12.65 -14.77 -9.18
CA ARG A 72 11.86 -15.97 -8.89
C ARG A 72 10.50 -15.65 -8.25
N ILE A 73 10.46 -14.72 -7.28
CA ILE A 73 9.21 -14.29 -6.65
C ILE A 73 8.24 -13.73 -7.70
N LEU A 74 8.73 -12.87 -8.61
CA LEU A 74 7.90 -12.26 -9.64
C LEU A 74 7.41 -13.29 -10.67
N ASN A 75 8.27 -14.22 -11.09
CA ASN A 75 7.88 -15.31 -11.99
C ASN A 75 6.79 -16.18 -11.35
N GLU A 76 6.98 -16.63 -10.11
CA GLU A 76 5.98 -17.42 -9.39
C GLU A 76 4.66 -16.65 -9.18
N ALA A 77 4.72 -15.35 -8.88
CA ALA A 77 3.53 -14.51 -8.73
C ALA A 77 2.74 -14.39 -10.06
N SER A 78 3.45 -14.25 -11.16
CA SER A 78 2.84 -14.26 -12.50
C SER A 78 2.25 -15.63 -12.85
N ASP A 79 3.04 -16.68 -12.66
CA ASP A 79 2.71 -18.04 -13.14
C ASP A 79 1.69 -18.75 -12.25
N LEU A 80 1.75 -18.55 -10.91
CA LEU A 80 0.90 -19.28 -9.97
C LEU A 80 -0.35 -18.50 -9.55
N TRP A 81 -0.25 -17.17 -9.49
CA TRP A 81 -1.36 -16.30 -9.10
C TRP A 81 -1.96 -15.52 -10.28
N GLY A 82 -1.29 -15.52 -11.43
CA GLY A 82 -1.70 -14.69 -12.57
C GLY A 82 -1.57 -13.20 -12.28
N MET A 83 -0.61 -12.83 -11.44
CA MET A 83 -0.37 -11.45 -11.07
C MET A 83 0.14 -10.64 -12.27
N SER A 84 -0.35 -9.41 -12.41
CA SER A 84 0.10 -8.45 -13.43
C SER A 84 0.53 -7.10 -12.84
N PHE A 85 0.46 -6.96 -11.51
CA PHE A 85 0.77 -5.72 -10.82
C PHE A 85 1.60 -5.98 -9.57
N VAL A 86 2.68 -5.25 -9.41
CA VAL A 86 3.56 -5.34 -8.25
C VAL A 86 3.90 -3.96 -7.72
N VAL A 87 4.02 -3.85 -6.42
CA VAL A 87 4.40 -2.62 -5.72
C VAL A 87 5.81 -2.80 -5.16
N ILE A 88 6.68 -1.87 -5.48
CA ILE A 88 8.04 -1.83 -4.97
C ILE A 88 8.16 -0.70 -3.94
N SER A 89 8.71 -1.04 -2.79
CA SER A 89 8.99 -0.12 -1.69
C SER A 89 10.38 -0.43 -1.12
N GLY A 90 10.65 -0.06 0.13
CA GLY A 90 11.91 -0.33 0.81
C GLY A 90 12.56 0.92 1.35
N GLY A 91 13.89 0.96 1.39
CA GLY A 91 14.63 2.18 1.63
C GLY A 91 14.41 3.16 0.46
N GLU A 92 15.32 3.18 -0.51
CA GLU A 92 15.08 3.85 -1.79
C GLU A 92 15.23 2.83 -2.93
N PRO A 93 14.15 2.46 -3.63
CA PRO A 93 14.17 1.42 -4.65
C PRO A 93 15.16 1.65 -5.80
N PHE A 94 15.37 2.90 -6.21
CA PHE A 94 16.33 3.23 -7.26
C PHE A 94 17.80 3.13 -6.81
N MET A 95 18.07 2.85 -5.53
CA MET A 95 19.39 2.48 -5.02
C MET A 95 19.61 0.96 -4.96
N TYR A 96 18.60 0.15 -5.27
CA TYR A 96 18.74 -1.31 -5.32
C TYR A 96 19.80 -1.73 -6.33
N LYS A 97 20.74 -2.56 -5.88
CA LYS A 97 21.76 -3.20 -6.73
C LYS A 97 22.07 -4.60 -6.20
N SER A 98 21.95 -5.61 -7.05
CA SER A 98 22.36 -6.99 -6.77
C SER A 98 22.89 -7.63 -8.05
N ASP A 99 24.01 -8.31 -7.96
CA ASP A 99 24.64 -9.04 -9.09
C ASP A 99 24.91 -8.15 -10.32
N GLY A 100 25.26 -6.88 -10.10
CA GLY A 100 25.53 -5.89 -11.15
C GLY A 100 24.25 -5.33 -11.81
N LYS A 101 23.08 -5.74 -11.37
CA LYS A 101 21.77 -5.32 -11.89
C LYS A 101 21.07 -4.39 -10.91
N ASN A 102 20.16 -3.55 -11.42
CA ASN A 102 19.35 -2.60 -10.66
C ASN A 102 17.83 -2.85 -10.81
N LEU A 103 17.01 -1.99 -10.22
CA LEU A 103 15.56 -2.11 -10.29
C LEU A 103 15.03 -2.05 -11.75
N LEU A 104 15.58 -1.18 -12.59
CA LEU A 104 15.11 -1.07 -13.98
C LEU A 104 15.46 -2.30 -14.82
N ASP A 105 16.52 -3.04 -14.47
CA ASP A 105 16.82 -4.34 -15.07
C ASP A 105 15.76 -5.39 -14.68
N MET A 106 15.21 -5.30 -13.46
CA MET A 106 14.09 -6.14 -13.01
C MET A 106 12.81 -5.80 -13.76
N VAL A 107 12.51 -4.52 -13.93
CA VAL A 107 11.34 -4.05 -14.71
C VAL A 107 11.44 -4.51 -16.18
N GLU A 108 12.63 -4.45 -16.76
CA GLU A 108 12.89 -4.91 -18.13
C GLU A 108 12.71 -6.42 -18.29
N ALA A 109 13.15 -7.20 -17.29
CA ALA A 109 13.00 -8.67 -17.28
C ALA A 109 11.53 -9.12 -17.21
N HIS A 110 10.62 -8.27 -16.71
CA HIS A 110 9.20 -8.61 -16.50
C HIS A 110 8.26 -7.66 -17.27
N PRO A 111 8.26 -7.67 -18.61
CA PRO A 111 7.46 -6.74 -19.41
C PRO A 111 5.94 -6.93 -19.26
N ASP A 112 5.50 -8.09 -18.76
CA ASP A 112 4.09 -8.41 -18.52
C ASP A 112 3.57 -7.93 -17.14
N LEU A 113 4.46 -7.48 -16.25
CA LEU A 113 4.12 -6.88 -14.98
C LEU A 113 4.13 -5.36 -15.08
N TYR A 114 3.22 -4.71 -14.36
CA TYR A 114 3.20 -3.26 -14.17
C TYR A 114 3.71 -2.92 -12.77
N PHE A 115 4.72 -2.06 -12.69
CA PHE A 115 5.42 -1.73 -11.46
C PHE A 115 4.97 -0.36 -10.92
N LEU A 116 4.40 -0.33 -9.72
CA LEU A 116 4.26 0.88 -8.92
C LEU A 116 5.44 0.98 -7.96
N VAL A 117 6.21 2.05 -8.03
CA VAL A 117 7.43 2.22 -7.22
C VAL A 117 7.28 3.40 -6.28
N TYR A 118 7.22 3.15 -4.97
CA TYR A 118 7.30 4.21 -3.97
C TYR A 118 8.75 4.66 -3.82
N THR A 119 9.03 5.92 -4.09
CA THR A 119 10.38 6.48 -4.10
C THR A 119 10.44 7.88 -3.51
N ASN A 120 11.58 8.26 -2.95
CA ASN A 120 11.82 9.64 -2.54
C ASN A 120 12.12 10.58 -3.72
N GLY A 121 12.27 10.04 -4.93
CA GLY A 121 12.48 10.77 -6.18
C GLY A 121 13.89 11.33 -6.38
N THR A 122 14.77 11.29 -5.38
CA THR A 122 16.08 11.95 -5.44
C THR A 122 17.07 11.28 -6.40
N GLN A 123 16.79 10.04 -6.83
CA GLN A 123 17.59 9.26 -7.78
C GLN A 123 17.02 9.28 -9.20
N ILE A 124 15.93 10.03 -9.44
CA ILE A 124 15.32 10.12 -10.77
C ILE A 124 15.96 11.27 -11.53
N ASP A 125 17.13 11.03 -12.07
CA ASP A 125 17.78 11.91 -13.04
C ASP A 125 17.17 11.71 -14.45
N ARG A 126 17.75 12.41 -15.43
CA ARG A 126 17.26 12.36 -16.81
C ARG A 126 17.40 10.97 -17.41
N GLU A 127 18.52 10.31 -17.22
CA GLU A 127 18.81 8.98 -17.77
C GLU A 127 17.85 7.93 -17.19
N THR A 128 17.64 7.95 -15.88
CA THR A 128 16.69 7.09 -15.18
C THR A 128 15.26 7.29 -15.70
N ALA A 129 14.84 8.56 -15.87
CA ALA A 129 13.51 8.86 -16.39
C ALA A 129 13.33 8.43 -17.87
N GLU A 130 14.32 8.67 -18.72
CA GLU A 130 14.32 8.24 -20.13
C GLU A 130 14.19 6.70 -20.21
N ARG A 131 14.96 5.95 -19.44
CA ARG A 131 14.85 4.49 -19.37
C ARG A 131 13.48 4.02 -18.89
N MET A 132 12.90 4.64 -17.86
CA MET A 132 11.51 4.34 -17.44
C MET A 132 10.51 4.58 -18.58
N GLY A 133 10.69 5.67 -19.36
CA GLY A 133 9.86 5.97 -20.53
C GLY A 133 9.97 4.92 -21.65
N GLU A 134 11.16 4.37 -21.84
CA GLU A 134 11.43 3.28 -22.79
C GLU A 134 10.82 1.97 -22.35
N LEU A 135 10.88 1.64 -21.07
CA LEU A 135 10.27 0.44 -20.48
C LEU A 135 8.74 0.52 -20.54
N GLY A 136 8.15 1.61 -20.07
CA GLY A 136 6.73 1.91 -20.17
C GLY A 136 5.81 1.17 -19.20
N ASN A 137 6.30 0.14 -18.51
CA ASN A 137 5.55 -0.66 -17.54
C ASN A 137 5.87 -0.31 -16.07
N ILE A 138 6.25 0.94 -15.82
CA ILE A 138 6.60 1.47 -14.49
C ILE A 138 5.96 2.83 -14.26
N THR A 139 5.49 3.06 -13.04
CA THR A 139 5.01 4.36 -12.56
C THR A 139 5.57 4.65 -11.18
N PRO A 140 6.39 5.70 -11.01
CA PRO A 140 6.85 6.10 -9.69
C PRO A 140 5.77 6.90 -8.95
N ALA A 141 5.59 6.62 -7.66
CA ALA A 141 4.85 7.44 -6.71
C ALA A 141 5.85 8.21 -5.86
N ILE A 142 6.00 9.50 -6.16
CA ILE A 142 7.01 10.36 -5.56
C ILE A 142 6.55 10.82 -4.18
N SER A 143 7.45 10.68 -3.22
CA SER A 143 7.16 10.98 -1.83
C SER A 143 7.18 12.49 -1.54
N VAL A 144 6.04 13.05 -1.14
CA VAL A 144 5.87 14.45 -0.71
C VAL A 144 4.92 14.51 0.49
N GLU A 145 5.01 15.62 1.28
CA GLU A 145 4.26 15.73 2.54
C GLU A 145 3.36 16.98 2.58
N GLY A 146 3.08 17.59 1.46
CA GLY A 146 2.39 18.86 1.32
C GLY A 146 3.29 19.88 0.63
N LYS A 147 3.45 21.09 1.19
CA LYS A 147 4.30 22.14 0.63
C LYS A 147 5.79 21.91 0.91
N VAL A 148 6.63 22.84 0.44
CA VAL A 148 8.09 22.82 0.60
C VAL A 148 8.48 22.55 2.05
N LYS A 149 8.04 23.41 2.98
CA LYS A 149 8.42 23.32 4.38
C LYS A 149 8.02 21.98 4.99
N THR A 150 6.81 21.55 4.78
CA THR A 150 6.26 20.31 5.35
C THR A 150 6.99 19.07 4.82
N THR A 151 7.35 19.10 3.54
CA THR A 151 8.14 18.03 2.91
C THR A 151 9.57 18.02 3.46
N GLU A 152 10.24 19.15 3.58
CA GLU A 152 11.61 19.23 4.08
C GLU A 152 11.72 18.98 5.60
N ASP A 153 10.74 19.43 6.37
CA ASP A 153 10.67 19.13 7.81
C ASP A 153 10.67 17.62 8.12
N ARG A 154 10.09 16.81 7.25
CA ARG A 154 10.05 15.36 7.39
C ARG A 154 11.21 14.65 6.70
N ARG A 155 11.57 15.08 5.48
CA ARG A 155 12.48 14.34 4.59
C ARG A 155 13.89 14.89 4.53
N GLY A 156 14.10 16.11 5.04
CA GLY A 156 15.39 16.80 5.06
C GLY A 156 15.45 17.97 4.08
N GLU A 157 16.30 18.92 4.41
CA GLU A 157 16.53 20.14 3.63
C GLU A 157 17.00 19.85 2.20
N GLY A 158 16.50 20.58 1.23
CA GLY A 158 16.83 20.46 -0.20
C GLY A 158 16.20 19.26 -0.90
N VAL A 159 15.45 18.40 -0.20
CA VAL A 159 14.77 17.26 -0.83
C VAL A 159 13.66 17.73 -1.76
N PHE A 160 12.93 18.78 -1.41
CA PHE A 160 11.86 19.31 -2.26
C PHE A 160 12.37 19.72 -3.64
N GLY A 161 13.52 20.41 -3.72
CA GLY A 161 14.15 20.78 -4.99
C GLY A 161 14.50 19.56 -5.86
N LYS A 162 14.98 18.46 -5.25
CA LYS A 162 15.26 17.21 -5.97
C LYS A 162 13.98 16.56 -6.50
N VAL A 163 12.88 16.62 -5.73
CA VAL A 163 11.56 16.13 -6.16
C VAL A 163 11.04 16.93 -7.36
N MET A 164 11.22 18.26 -7.38
CA MET A 164 10.83 19.08 -8.53
C MET A 164 11.62 18.69 -9.79
N ASN A 165 12.92 18.46 -9.68
CA ASN A 165 13.74 17.96 -10.78
C ASN A 165 13.27 16.58 -11.28
N ALA A 166 12.90 15.68 -10.37
CA ALA A 166 12.33 14.39 -10.75
C ALA A 166 11.02 14.53 -11.54
N PHE A 167 10.13 15.42 -11.14
CA PHE A 167 8.89 15.69 -11.89
C PHE A 167 9.18 16.24 -13.30
N GLU A 168 10.14 17.14 -13.43
CA GLU A 168 10.56 17.67 -14.73
C GLU A 168 11.10 16.56 -15.64
N ASN A 169 12.00 15.72 -15.13
CA ASN A 169 12.58 14.59 -15.85
C ASN A 169 11.50 13.59 -16.30
N LEU A 170 10.58 13.22 -15.39
CA LEU A 170 9.48 12.30 -15.69
C LEU A 170 8.52 12.85 -16.76
N ARG A 171 8.18 14.14 -16.68
CA ARG A 171 7.36 14.80 -17.72
C ARG A 171 8.06 14.79 -19.07
N ALA A 172 9.35 15.15 -19.09
CA ALA A 172 10.15 15.18 -20.32
C ALA A 172 10.23 13.79 -20.98
N ALA A 173 10.37 12.74 -20.19
CA ALA A 173 10.39 11.34 -20.65
C ALA A 173 8.99 10.76 -20.93
N GLY A 174 7.91 11.48 -20.62
CA GLY A 174 6.53 11.00 -20.80
C GLY A 174 6.14 9.84 -19.89
N VAL A 175 6.79 9.70 -18.73
CA VAL A 175 6.50 8.69 -17.72
C VAL A 175 5.30 9.14 -16.87
N PRO A 176 4.23 8.30 -16.74
CA PRO A 176 3.17 8.59 -15.79
C PRO A 176 3.69 8.49 -14.36
N PHE A 177 3.36 9.44 -13.51
CA PHE A 177 3.76 9.43 -12.11
C PHE A 177 2.65 9.90 -11.19
N GLY A 178 2.75 9.50 -9.93
CA GLY A 178 1.87 9.93 -8.86
C GLY A 178 2.63 10.37 -7.62
N LEU A 179 1.90 10.49 -6.52
CA LEU A 179 2.42 10.92 -5.24
C LEU A 179 2.25 9.82 -4.19
N SER A 180 3.17 9.79 -3.24
CA SER A 180 3.07 9.06 -1.98
C SER A 180 3.12 10.07 -0.84
N MET A 181 2.06 10.18 -0.06
CA MET A 181 1.92 11.20 0.97
C MET A 181 1.70 10.55 2.32
N THR A 182 2.49 10.94 3.33
CA THR A 182 2.26 10.45 4.70
C THR A 182 1.53 11.50 5.53
N ALA A 183 0.31 11.18 5.93
CA ALA A 183 -0.49 12.01 6.82
C ALA A 183 -0.05 11.83 8.27
N THR A 184 0.46 12.88 8.87
CA THR A 184 0.78 12.98 10.30
C THR A 184 -0.14 14.01 10.96
N ARG A 185 -0.13 14.07 12.28
CA ARG A 185 -0.87 15.09 13.04
C ARG A 185 -0.55 16.53 12.61
N HIS A 186 0.67 16.75 12.09
CA HIS A 186 1.17 18.09 11.78
C HIS A 186 0.88 18.56 10.37
N ASN A 187 0.68 17.64 9.40
CA ASN A 187 0.48 17.99 8.00
C ASN A 187 -0.86 17.55 7.41
N CYS A 188 -1.66 16.77 8.15
CA CYS A 188 -2.88 16.16 7.64
C CYS A 188 -3.84 17.17 7.02
N ASP A 189 -4.00 18.34 7.64
CA ASP A 189 -4.92 19.37 7.17
C ASP A 189 -4.40 20.11 5.91
N GLU A 190 -3.09 20.05 5.65
CA GLU A 190 -2.45 20.64 4.47
C GLU A 190 -2.49 19.72 3.25
N LEU A 191 -2.37 18.38 3.45
CA LEU A 191 -2.11 17.39 2.40
C LEU A 191 -3.04 17.48 1.19
N LEU A 192 -4.31 17.74 1.40
CA LEU A 192 -5.32 17.86 0.35
C LEU A 192 -5.93 19.27 0.30
N SER A 193 -5.22 20.31 0.78
CA SER A 193 -5.66 21.69 0.58
C SER A 193 -5.79 22.02 -0.91
N ASP A 194 -6.64 22.98 -1.25
CA ASP A 194 -6.82 23.38 -2.66
C ASP A 194 -5.51 23.79 -3.32
N GLU A 195 -4.62 24.43 -2.57
CA GLU A 195 -3.31 24.83 -3.04
C GLU A 195 -2.41 23.64 -3.35
N VAL A 196 -2.37 22.62 -2.47
CA VAL A 196 -1.56 21.39 -2.68
C VAL A 196 -2.13 20.58 -3.85
N VAL A 197 -3.45 20.44 -3.92
CA VAL A 197 -4.12 19.73 -5.03
C VAL A 197 -3.83 20.44 -6.36
N LYS A 198 -4.02 21.74 -6.43
CA LYS A 198 -3.71 22.52 -7.64
C LYS A 198 -2.24 22.37 -8.04
N PHE A 199 -1.32 22.54 -7.09
CA PHE A 199 0.12 22.48 -7.36
C PHE A 199 0.52 21.12 -7.94
N TYR A 200 0.22 20.03 -7.27
CA TYR A 200 0.71 18.73 -7.71
C TYR A 200 -0.04 18.14 -8.91
N PHE A 201 -1.36 18.27 -8.96
CA PHE A 201 -2.15 17.62 -10.01
C PHE A 201 -2.33 18.51 -11.25
N GLU A 202 -2.58 19.80 -11.07
CA GLU A 202 -2.81 20.71 -12.21
C GLU A 202 -1.49 21.27 -12.76
N GLU A 203 -0.55 21.70 -11.89
CA GLU A 203 0.69 22.36 -12.32
C GLU A 203 1.84 21.37 -12.55
N GLN A 204 2.05 20.37 -11.64
CA GLN A 204 3.11 19.39 -11.81
C GLN A 204 2.70 18.17 -12.63
N GLY A 205 1.41 17.91 -12.80
CA GLY A 205 0.89 16.83 -13.65
C GLY A 205 0.93 15.44 -13.02
N ALA A 206 0.92 15.33 -11.69
CA ALA A 206 0.73 14.07 -11.02
C ALA A 206 -0.64 13.47 -11.40
N MET A 207 -0.70 12.19 -11.67
CA MET A 207 -1.91 11.52 -12.15
C MET A 207 -2.72 10.86 -11.04
N TYR A 208 -2.08 10.53 -9.92
CA TYR A 208 -2.71 9.87 -8.78
C TYR A 208 -1.95 10.19 -7.48
N ALA A 209 -2.58 9.92 -6.32
CA ALA A 209 -1.86 9.90 -5.06
C ALA A 209 -2.33 8.77 -4.14
N TRP A 210 -1.35 8.21 -3.43
CA TRP A 210 -1.55 7.32 -2.30
C TRP A 210 -1.30 8.07 -1.01
N ILE A 211 -2.29 8.06 -0.11
CA ILE A 211 -2.19 8.66 1.20
C ILE A 211 -1.99 7.54 2.21
N PHE A 212 -0.92 7.64 2.99
CA PHE A 212 -0.63 6.75 4.10
C PHE A 212 -0.75 7.55 5.40
N GLN A 213 -1.65 7.17 6.26
CA GLN A 213 -1.69 7.75 7.60
C GLN A 213 -0.52 7.17 8.39
N TYR A 214 0.21 8.00 9.12
CA TYR A 214 1.37 7.56 9.88
C TYR A 214 1.03 6.38 10.78
N MET A 215 1.85 5.33 10.69
CA MET A 215 1.82 4.17 11.57
C MET A 215 3.00 4.23 12.53
N PRO A 216 2.78 4.06 13.84
CA PRO A 216 3.85 4.12 14.84
C PRO A 216 4.64 2.79 14.87
N ILE A 217 5.35 2.50 13.78
CA ILE A 217 6.24 1.35 13.59
C ILE A 217 7.61 1.84 13.10
N GLY A 218 8.59 0.96 13.06
CA GLY A 218 9.95 1.31 12.64
C GLY A 218 10.73 1.98 13.77
N THR A 219 11.86 2.59 13.41
CA THR A 219 12.78 3.20 14.37
C THR A 219 12.14 4.37 15.11
N ASN A 220 12.20 4.33 16.44
CA ASN A 220 11.67 5.39 17.31
C ASN A 220 10.21 5.74 17.01
N TYR A 221 9.33 4.74 17.02
CA TYR A 221 7.90 4.98 16.82
C TYR A 221 7.36 6.03 17.80
N ASP A 222 6.50 6.90 17.30
CA ASP A 222 5.92 8.01 18.07
C ASP A 222 4.41 8.10 17.88
N LEU A 223 3.65 7.69 18.89
CA LEU A 223 2.19 7.77 18.89
C LEU A 223 1.66 9.21 18.71
N SER A 224 2.45 10.21 19.08
CA SER A 224 2.05 11.62 18.96
C SER A 224 1.98 12.10 17.52
N LEU A 225 2.64 11.41 16.58
CA LEU A 225 2.57 11.70 15.15
C LEU A 225 1.30 11.17 14.47
N MET A 226 0.55 10.27 15.12
CA MET A 226 -0.70 9.76 14.56
C MET A 226 -1.71 10.90 14.40
N ILE A 227 -2.43 10.89 13.28
CA ILE A 227 -3.54 11.85 13.07
C ILE A 227 -4.62 11.64 14.13
N THR A 228 -5.27 12.72 14.55
CA THR A 228 -6.41 12.61 15.47
C THR A 228 -7.61 11.92 14.80
N PRO A 229 -8.54 11.35 15.58
CA PRO A 229 -9.78 10.79 15.02
C PRO A 229 -10.57 11.80 14.17
N GLN A 230 -10.60 13.07 14.57
CA GLN A 230 -11.27 14.11 13.79
C GLN A 230 -10.53 14.43 12.49
N GLN A 231 -9.18 14.50 12.52
CA GLN A 231 -8.38 14.66 11.32
C GLN A 231 -8.58 13.49 10.35
N ARG A 232 -8.70 12.25 10.86
CA ARG A 232 -8.99 11.07 10.04
C ARG A 232 -10.32 11.21 9.28
N LEU A 233 -11.38 11.62 9.98
CA LEU A 233 -12.68 11.88 9.36
C LEU A 233 -12.62 13.04 8.35
N ASN A 234 -11.95 14.13 8.70
CA ASN A 234 -11.81 15.28 7.82
C ASN A 234 -11.03 14.90 6.54
N LEU A 235 -9.94 14.14 6.68
CA LEU A 235 -9.15 13.65 5.55
C LEU A 235 -9.97 12.76 4.63
N GLN A 236 -10.77 11.85 5.17
CA GLN A 236 -11.67 10.98 4.42
C GLN A 236 -12.68 11.82 3.60
N ARG A 237 -13.36 12.76 4.22
CA ARG A 237 -14.34 13.64 3.57
C ARG A 237 -13.67 14.52 2.50
N ARG A 238 -12.50 15.05 2.83
CA ARG A 238 -11.74 15.89 1.89
C ARG A 238 -11.25 15.09 0.68
N MET A 239 -10.81 13.86 0.88
CA MET A 239 -10.40 12.96 -0.20
C MET A 239 -11.56 12.74 -1.19
N TRP A 240 -12.74 12.37 -0.69
CA TRP A 240 -13.91 12.16 -1.55
C TRP A 240 -14.32 13.43 -2.29
N HIS A 241 -14.33 14.57 -1.62
CA HIS A 241 -14.58 15.86 -2.27
C HIS A 241 -13.62 16.13 -3.42
N VAL A 242 -12.32 15.92 -3.23
CA VAL A 242 -11.32 16.11 -4.30
C VAL A 242 -11.52 15.11 -5.45
N ILE A 243 -11.84 13.86 -5.15
CA ILE A 243 -12.13 12.85 -6.18
C ILE A 243 -13.36 13.29 -7.02
N GLU A 244 -14.43 13.68 -6.35
CA GLU A 244 -15.69 14.02 -7.02
C GLU A 244 -15.61 15.33 -7.81
N GLU A 245 -14.99 16.37 -7.26
CA GLU A 245 -14.94 17.69 -7.88
C GLU A 245 -13.77 17.85 -8.87
N LYS A 246 -12.58 17.33 -8.52
CA LYS A 246 -11.36 17.50 -9.31
C LYS A 246 -11.06 16.34 -10.24
N LYS A 247 -11.79 15.20 -10.11
CA LYS A 247 -11.57 13.98 -10.89
C LYS A 247 -10.15 13.44 -10.80
N VAL A 248 -9.53 13.60 -9.64
CA VAL A 248 -8.17 13.10 -9.34
C VAL A 248 -8.28 11.72 -8.70
N PHE A 249 -7.45 10.79 -9.13
CA PHE A 249 -7.38 9.47 -8.50
C PHE A 249 -6.62 9.54 -7.19
N LEU A 250 -7.34 9.40 -6.07
CA LEU A 250 -6.79 9.40 -4.71
C LEU A 250 -7.19 8.12 -3.98
N MET A 251 -6.26 7.56 -3.23
CA MET A 251 -6.53 6.44 -2.32
C MET A 251 -5.88 6.73 -0.96
N ASP A 252 -6.64 6.70 0.10
CA ASP A 252 -6.15 6.64 1.47
C ASP A 252 -6.15 5.18 1.90
N PHE A 253 -4.98 4.66 2.24
CA PHE A 253 -4.79 3.23 2.53
C PHE A 253 -5.70 2.72 3.67
N TRP A 254 -6.11 3.58 4.58
CA TRP A 254 -7.02 3.23 5.68
C TRP A 254 -8.47 3.69 5.44
N ASN A 255 -8.67 4.89 4.96
CA ASN A 255 -10.00 5.45 4.77
C ASN A 255 -10.73 4.92 3.53
N SER A 256 -10.02 4.26 2.62
CA SER A 256 -10.63 3.62 1.43
C SER A 256 -11.09 2.16 1.67
N GLY A 257 -11.22 1.74 2.93
CA GLY A 257 -11.68 0.40 3.26
C GLY A 257 -13.07 0.05 2.72
N THR A 258 -13.92 1.04 2.51
CA THR A 258 -15.23 0.86 1.85
C THR A 258 -15.11 0.45 0.39
N THR A 259 -14.11 0.95 -0.34
CA THR A 259 -13.84 0.64 -1.74
C THR A 259 -13.23 -0.77 -1.93
N VAL A 260 -12.43 -1.20 -0.95
CA VAL A 260 -11.69 -2.48 -1.04
C VAL A 260 -12.25 -3.56 -0.09
N HIS A 261 -13.41 -3.35 0.50
CA HIS A 261 -14.06 -4.26 1.45
C HIS A 261 -13.19 -4.60 2.66
N GLY A 262 -12.57 -3.59 3.27
CA GLY A 262 -11.83 -3.71 4.51
C GLY A 262 -10.32 -3.90 4.35
N CYS A 263 -9.68 -4.57 5.31
CA CYS A 263 -8.23 -4.76 5.36
C CYS A 263 -7.72 -5.61 4.19
N LEU A 264 -6.63 -5.18 3.53
CA LEU A 264 -5.99 -5.86 2.38
C LEU A 264 -4.87 -6.82 2.78
N ALA A 265 -4.60 -7.01 4.07
CA ALA A 265 -3.49 -7.81 4.56
C ALA A 265 -3.64 -9.32 4.30
N ALA A 266 -2.55 -10.05 4.50
CA ALA A 266 -2.48 -11.51 4.56
C ALA A 266 -2.91 -12.24 3.28
N GLY A 267 -2.77 -11.60 2.12
CA GLY A 267 -2.99 -12.25 0.83
C GLY A 267 -4.42 -12.66 0.54
N ARG A 268 -5.43 -12.01 1.14
CA ARG A 268 -6.82 -12.26 0.73
C ARG A 268 -7.04 -11.83 -0.73
N GLN A 269 -8.17 -12.21 -1.33
CA GLN A 269 -8.56 -11.76 -2.67
C GLN A 269 -8.40 -10.24 -2.80
N ALA A 270 -7.76 -9.79 -3.87
CA ALA A 270 -7.40 -8.40 -4.13
C ALA A 270 -6.51 -7.74 -3.05
N GLY A 271 -6.10 -8.48 -2.03
CA GLY A 271 -5.14 -8.06 -1.02
C GLY A 271 -3.71 -8.41 -1.41
N TYR A 272 -2.80 -8.39 -0.43
CA TYR A 272 -1.38 -8.57 -0.70
C TYR A 272 -0.62 -9.20 0.47
N PHE A 273 0.62 -9.66 0.18
CA PHE A 273 1.69 -9.91 1.14
C PHE A 273 2.80 -8.89 0.98
N TYR A 274 3.54 -8.63 2.05
CA TYR A 274 4.75 -7.85 2.01
C TYR A 274 5.97 -8.76 2.18
N ILE A 275 6.99 -8.58 1.33
CA ILE A 275 8.26 -9.30 1.36
C ILE A 275 9.40 -8.29 1.48
N ASN A 276 10.23 -8.42 2.51
CA ASN A 276 11.35 -7.53 2.72
C ASN A 276 12.67 -8.06 2.13
N TRP A 277 13.73 -7.29 2.27
CA TRP A 277 15.09 -7.58 1.80
C TRP A 277 15.75 -8.82 2.43
N ASN A 278 15.29 -9.28 3.59
CA ASN A 278 15.72 -10.53 4.24
C ASN A 278 14.88 -11.74 3.78
N GLY A 279 13.92 -11.54 2.89
CA GLY A 279 12.96 -12.57 2.50
C GLY A 279 11.88 -12.84 3.56
N ASP A 280 11.81 -12.06 4.64
CA ASP A 280 10.75 -12.18 5.62
C ASP A 280 9.41 -11.75 5.00
N VAL A 281 8.37 -12.56 5.20
CA VAL A 281 7.02 -12.30 4.68
C VAL A 281 6.11 -11.92 5.82
N THR A 282 5.50 -10.73 5.70
CA THR A 282 4.51 -10.24 6.67
C THR A 282 3.14 -10.08 6.03
N PRO A 283 2.06 -10.03 6.82
CA PRO A 283 0.72 -9.86 6.25
C PRO A 283 0.53 -8.51 5.58
N CYS A 284 1.27 -7.49 5.99
CA CYS A 284 1.16 -6.10 5.51
C CYS A 284 2.47 -5.36 5.79
N VAL A 285 2.84 -4.40 4.95
CA VAL A 285 4.01 -3.53 5.17
C VAL A 285 3.97 -2.80 6.52
N PHE A 286 2.78 -2.57 7.08
CA PHE A 286 2.57 -1.93 8.37
C PHE A 286 2.37 -2.93 9.54
N VAL A 287 2.61 -4.21 9.33
CA VAL A 287 2.62 -5.25 10.37
C VAL A 287 4.01 -5.85 10.43
N PRO A 288 4.91 -5.36 11.29
CA PRO A 288 6.33 -5.73 11.30
C PRO A 288 6.58 -7.08 11.99
N TYR A 289 5.76 -8.08 11.69
CA TYR A 289 5.85 -9.44 12.24
C TYR A 289 5.70 -10.46 11.13
N ALA A 290 6.78 -11.22 10.87
CA ALA A 290 6.84 -12.20 9.82
C ALA A 290 6.15 -13.51 10.24
N GLY A 291 5.27 -14.01 9.39
CA GLY A 291 4.69 -15.34 9.50
C GLY A 291 5.49 -16.41 8.73
N ALA A 292 6.34 -15.99 7.78
CA ALA A 292 7.15 -16.88 6.94
C ALA A 292 8.42 -16.17 6.47
N ASN A 293 9.34 -16.95 5.87
CA ASN A 293 10.50 -16.43 5.16
C ASN A 293 10.63 -17.13 3.80
N ILE A 294 10.78 -16.37 2.74
CA ILE A 294 10.79 -16.90 1.37
C ILE A 294 12.01 -17.80 1.10
N HIS A 295 13.15 -17.50 1.70
CA HIS A 295 14.34 -18.32 1.54
C HIS A 295 14.17 -19.71 2.17
N GLU A 296 13.51 -19.79 3.33
CA GLU A 296 13.20 -21.06 3.98
C GLU A 296 12.16 -21.85 3.17
N ILE A 297 11.15 -21.19 2.62
CA ILE A 297 10.18 -21.82 1.70
C ILE A 297 10.92 -22.44 0.51
N TYR A 298 11.77 -21.66 -0.16
CA TYR A 298 12.50 -22.13 -1.33
C TYR A 298 13.53 -23.22 -1.04
N LYS A 299 14.21 -23.15 0.09
CA LYS A 299 15.14 -24.17 0.56
C LYS A 299 14.47 -25.52 0.77
N ASN A 300 13.20 -25.51 1.19
CA ASN A 300 12.39 -26.70 1.40
C ASN A 300 11.66 -27.17 0.12
N GLY A 301 11.96 -26.59 -1.05
CA GLY A 301 11.34 -26.95 -2.33
C GLY A 301 9.93 -26.38 -2.53
N GLY A 302 9.50 -25.44 -1.68
CA GLY A 302 8.21 -24.77 -1.77
C GLY A 302 8.21 -23.61 -2.77
N THR A 303 7.08 -22.95 -2.84
CA THR A 303 6.78 -21.78 -3.69
C THR A 303 6.01 -20.72 -2.90
N ILE A 304 5.75 -19.56 -3.52
CA ILE A 304 4.89 -18.53 -2.89
C ILE A 304 3.47 -19.02 -2.58
N MET A 305 3.02 -20.15 -3.16
CA MET A 305 1.73 -20.76 -2.82
C MET A 305 1.66 -21.17 -1.35
N ASP A 306 2.79 -21.55 -0.75
CA ASP A 306 2.86 -21.96 0.64
C ASP A 306 2.52 -20.84 1.63
N LEU A 307 2.61 -19.58 1.19
CA LEU A 307 2.16 -18.42 1.97
C LEU A 307 0.65 -18.48 2.29
N MET A 308 -0.12 -19.12 1.43
CA MET A 308 -1.56 -19.30 1.67
C MET A 308 -1.87 -20.26 2.81
N GLU A 309 -0.91 -21.14 3.13
CA GLU A 309 -1.05 -22.19 4.16
C GLU A 309 -0.50 -21.79 5.53
N VAL A 310 0.14 -20.61 5.65
CA VAL A 310 0.67 -20.09 6.92
C VAL A 310 -0.47 -19.73 7.87
N ASP A 311 -0.53 -20.36 9.03
CA ASP A 311 -1.64 -20.21 9.98
C ASP A 311 -1.82 -18.77 10.48
N PHE A 312 -0.74 -18.06 10.76
CA PHE A 312 -0.81 -16.63 11.11
C PHE A 312 -1.57 -15.79 10.06
N PHE A 313 -1.32 -16.06 8.78
CA PHE A 313 -2.01 -15.36 7.69
C PHE A 313 -3.45 -15.84 7.52
N LYS A 314 -3.72 -17.14 7.74
CA LYS A 314 -5.08 -17.69 7.72
C LYS A 314 -5.96 -17.06 8.79
N GLU A 315 -5.45 -16.92 10.01
CA GLU A 315 -6.22 -16.32 11.10
C GLU A 315 -6.55 -14.85 10.86
N ILE A 316 -5.61 -14.08 10.26
CA ILE A 316 -5.92 -12.72 9.84
C ILE A 316 -7.01 -12.71 8.75
N ARG A 317 -6.97 -13.62 7.77
CA ARG A 317 -8.05 -13.75 6.77
C ARG A 317 -9.38 -14.16 7.39
N ASN A 318 -9.39 -15.07 8.36
CA ASN A 318 -10.59 -15.48 9.11
C ASN A 318 -11.20 -14.27 9.85
N TRP A 319 -10.35 -13.47 10.49
CA TRP A 319 -10.80 -12.23 11.11
C TRP A 319 -11.40 -11.25 10.09
N GLN A 320 -10.74 -11.04 8.94
CA GLN A 320 -11.25 -10.16 7.87
C GLN A 320 -12.65 -10.61 7.41
N HIS A 321 -12.89 -11.92 7.25
CA HIS A 321 -14.20 -12.46 6.94
C HIS A 321 -15.23 -12.16 8.03
N SER A 322 -14.88 -12.34 9.30
CA SER A 322 -15.78 -12.04 10.43
C SER A 322 -16.04 -10.54 10.61
N TYR A 323 -15.10 -9.70 10.18
CA TYR A 323 -15.19 -8.24 10.30
C TYR A 323 -16.07 -7.60 9.22
N GLY A 324 -16.02 -8.11 7.99
CA GLY A 324 -16.82 -7.51 6.94
C GLY A 324 -16.52 -7.96 5.52
N TYR A 325 -15.39 -8.66 5.31
CA TYR A 325 -15.04 -9.11 3.96
C TYR A 325 -15.99 -10.23 3.50
N LYS A 326 -16.75 -9.97 2.42
CA LYS A 326 -17.78 -10.88 1.88
C LYS A 326 -18.90 -11.26 2.86
N THR A 327 -19.12 -10.49 3.90
CA THR A 327 -20.27 -10.68 4.79
C THR A 327 -21.54 -10.05 4.20
N LYS A 328 -22.69 -10.46 4.74
CA LYS A 328 -23.95 -9.78 4.41
C LYS A 328 -23.89 -8.34 4.95
N PRO A 329 -24.50 -7.37 4.26
CA PRO A 329 -24.49 -5.96 4.68
C PRO A 329 -24.82 -5.74 6.17
N ALA A 330 -25.82 -6.43 6.69
CA ALA A 330 -26.21 -6.32 8.09
C ALA A 330 -25.18 -6.86 9.11
N GLN A 331 -24.19 -7.58 8.65
CA GLN A 331 -23.12 -8.19 9.46
C GLN A 331 -21.78 -7.49 9.29
N THR A 332 -21.67 -6.57 8.31
CA THR A 332 -20.43 -5.84 8.02
C THR A 332 -20.20 -4.79 9.10
N LYS A 333 -19.01 -4.85 9.70
CA LYS A 333 -18.55 -3.88 10.69
C LYS A 333 -17.97 -2.64 9.99
N ASN A 334 -17.48 -1.69 10.75
CA ASN A 334 -17.05 -0.39 10.27
C ASN A 334 -15.84 -0.48 9.30
N LEU A 335 -16.09 -0.43 7.99
CA LEU A 335 -15.04 -0.51 6.95
C LEU A 335 -14.21 0.76 6.79
N ILE A 336 -14.54 1.86 7.48
CA ILE A 336 -13.65 3.03 7.59
C ILE A 336 -12.67 2.89 8.77
N MET A 337 -12.73 1.76 9.51
CA MET A 337 -11.78 1.35 10.54
C MET A 337 -11.30 -0.09 10.29
N PRO A 338 -10.67 -0.39 9.15
CA PRO A 338 -10.45 -1.78 8.76
C PRO A 338 -9.10 -2.36 9.21
N CYS A 339 -8.21 -1.57 9.80
CA CYS A 339 -6.81 -1.98 9.99
C CYS A 339 -6.65 -2.92 11.19
N VAL A 340 -6.21 -4.14 10.94
CA VAL A 340 -5.96 -5.13 12.00
C VAL A 340 -4.90 -4.69 13.02
N HIS A 341 -3.95 -3.82 12.61
CA HIS A 341 -2.90 -3.34 13.51
C HIS A 341 -3.30 -2.08 14.27
N ARG A 342 -3.77 -1.04 13.55
CA ARG A 342 -4.03 0.27 14.16
C ARG A 342 -5.40 0.36 14.81
N ASP A 343 -6.40 -0.26 14.17
CA ASP A 343 -7.79 -0.14 14.58
C ASP A 343 -8.28 -1.38 15.37
N HIS A 344 -7.47 -2.44 15.47
CA HIS A 344 -7.82 -3.71 16.15
C HIS A 344 -6.59 -4.41 16.70
N ILE A 345 -5.80 -3.70 17.51
CA ILE A 345 -4.58 -4.23 18.12
C ILE A 345 -4.87 -5.39 19.08
N ASP A 346 -6.04 -5.40 19.67
CA ASP A 346 -6.58 -6.47 20.52
C ASP A 346 -6.78 -7.80 19.77
N VAL A 347 -6.94 -7.74 18.46
CA VAL A 347 -6.98 -8.92 17.57
C VAL A 347 -5.57 -9.33 17.18
N LEU A 348 -4.75 -8.38 16.70
CA LEU A 348 -3.46 -8.69 16.13
C LEU A 348 -2.45 -9.24 17.14
N PHE A 349 -2.35 -8.63 18.33
CA PHE A 349 -1.33 -9.03 19.31
C PHE A 349 -1.49 -10.45 19.85
N PRO A 350 -2.69 -10.94 20.16
CA PRO A 350 -2.90 -12.36 20.46
C PRO A 350 -2.43 -13.28 19.32
N LEU A 351 -2.77 -12.97 18.08
CA LEU A 351 -2.37 -13.78 16.92
C LEU A 351 -0.83 -13.83 16.74
N ILE A 352 -0.13 -12.70 16.93
CA ILE A 352 1.33 -12.65 16.87
C ILE A 352 1.93 -13.61 17.92
N LYS A 353 1.40 -13.59 19.15
CA LYS A 353 1.89 -14.43 20.26
C LYS A 353 1.57 -15.91 20.04
N GLU A 354 0.37 -16.22 19.65
CA GLU A 354 -0.10 -17.59 19.40
C GLU A 354 0.70 -18.27 18.29
N HIS A 355 0.88 -17.59 17.17
CA HIS A 355 1.59 -18.12 16.01
C HIS A 355 3.10 -17.82 16.03
N LYS A 356 3.61 -17.20 17.10
CA LYS A 356 5.03 -16.86 17.27
C LYS A 356 5.59 -16.12 16.06
N ALA A 357 4.81 -15.20 15.48
CA ALA A 357 5.24 -14.40 14.35
C ALA A 357 6.49 -13.59 14.72
N LYS A 358 7.53 -13.65 13.87
CA LYS A 358 8.86 -13.13 14.15
C LYS A 358 8.88 -11.59 13.99
N PRO A 359 9.27 -10.81 15.02
CA PRO A 359 9.51 -9.37 14.84
C PRO A 359 10.60 -9.12 13.80
N LEU A 360 10.39 -8.14 12.91
CA LEU A 360 11.35 -7.80 11.86
C LEU A 360 12.61 -7.09 12.38
N ASN A 361 12.48 -6.39 13.52
CA ASN A 361 13.53 -5.59 14.14
C ASN A 361 13.33 -5.52 15.66
N GLN A 362 14.28 -4.87 16.35
CA GLN A 362 14.26 -4.72 17.80
C GLN A 362 13.07 -3.90 18.28
N GLU A 363 12.70 -2.85 17.56
CA GLU A 363 11.57 -1.99 17.89
C GLU A 363 10.23 -2.75 17.85
N ALA A 364 10.03 -3.60 16.84
CA ALA A 364 8.88 -4.48 16.78
C ALA A 364 8.84 -5.47 17.95
N ALA A 365 10.01 -6.00 18.35
CA ALA A 365 10.10 -6.87 19.53
C ALA A 365 9.77 -6.11 20.82
N GLN A 366 10.25 -4.87 20.99
CA GLN A 366 9.94 -4.02 22.11
C GLN A 366 8.45 -3.66 22.18
N ALA A 367 7.84 -3.31 21.05
CA ALA A 367 6.42 -2.96 20.97
C ALA A 367 5.50 -4.07 21.50
N LEU A 368 5.87 -5.35 21.33
CA LEU A 368 5.10 -6.49 21.85
C LEU A 368 5.10 -6.58 23.39
N THR A 369 6.07 -5.97 24.05
CA THR A 369 6.26 -6.00 25.50
C THR A 369 6.04 -4.66 26.18
N ASP A 370 5.87 -3.58 25.40
CA ASP A 370 5.60 -2.23 25.91
C ASP A 370 4.11 -2.02 26.15
N PRO A 371 3.63 -1.96 27.42
CA PRO A 371 2.23 -1.71 27.71
C PRO A 371 1.74 -0.35 27.17
N LYS A 372 2.61 0.66 27.12
CA LYS A 372 2.26 2.00 26.63
C LYS A 372 1.96 2.01 25.14
N TYR A 373 2.66 1.16 24.37
CA TYR A 373 2.39 1.00 22.96
C TYR A 373 1.00 0.37 22.73
N TYR A 374 0.73 -0.73 23.43
CA TYR A 374 -0.56 -1.42 23.33
C TYR A 374 -1.71 -0.52 23.79
N GLU A 375 -1.62 0.06 24.99
CA GLU A 375 -2.62 0.97 25.56
C GLU A 375 -2.85 2.20 24.69
N GLY A 376 -1.77 2.75 24.10
CA GLY A 376 -1.85 3.90 23.20
C GLY A 376 -2.61 3.61 21.92
N LEU A 377 -2.36 2.47 21.26
CA LEU A 377 -3.11 2.05 20.07
C LEU A 377 -4.55 1.67 20.39
N HIS A 378 -4.78 0.96 21.52
CA HIS A 378 -6.12 0.62 21.96
C HIS A 378 -6.97 1.86 22.28
N SER A 379 -6.39 2.83 22.99
CA SER A 379 -7.05 4.11 23.27
C SER A 379 -7.32 4.92 22.01
N TYR A 380 -6.43 4.85 21.02
CA TYR A 380 -6.63 5.48 19.72
C TYR A 380 -7.78 4.84 18.95
N ASP A 381 -7.87 3.51 18.95
CA ASP A 381 -8.97 2.77 18.35
C ASP A 381 -10.32 3.16 18.96
N GLU A 382 -10.44 3.13 20.29
CA GLU A 382 -11.64 3.56 20.99
C GLU A 382 -12.02 5.03 20.67
N ALA A 383 -11.02 5.92 20.57
CA ALA A 383 -11.26 7.31 20.22
C ALA A 383 -11.72 7.48 18.77
N CYS A 384 -11.18 6.66 17.85
CA CYS A 384 -11.62 6.61 16.46
C CYS A 384 -13.06 6.06 16.36
N ALA A 385 -13.39 4.99 17.08
CA ALA A 385 -14.72 4.41 17.09
C ALA A 385 -15.79 5.44 17.50
N LYS A 386 -15.53 6.24 18.55
CA LYS A 386 -16.44 7.32 18.99
C LYS A 386 -16.76 8.34 17.89
N VAL A 387 -15.84 8.58 16.97
CA VAL A 387 -16.00 9.56 15.88
C VAL A 387 -16.54 8.89 14.60
N LEU A 388 -16.05 7.69 14.27
CA LEU A 388 -16.28 7.06 12.97
C LEU A 388 -17.45 6.07 12.96
N ASP A 389 -17.81 5.43 14.10
CA ASP A 389 -18.96 4.54 14.14
C ASP A 389 -20.30 5.26 13.85
N PRO A 390 -20.57 6.45 14.41
CA PRO A 390 -21.77 7.21 14.05
C PRO A 390 -21.81 7.60 12.57
N VAL A 391 -20.65 7.85 11.95
CA VAL A 391 -20.55 8.13 10.49
C VAL A 391 -20.86 6.86 9.69
N TRP A 392 -20.27 5.73 10.08
CA TRP A 392 -20.52 4.43 9.47
C TRP A 392 -22.01 4.07 9.52
N GLU A 393 -22.61 4.15 10.68
CA GLU A 393 -24.03 3.82 10.87
C GLU A 393 -24.97 4.74 10.06
N LYS A 394 -24.68 6.04 10.04
CA LYS A 394 -25.54 7.04 9.39
C LYS A 394 -25.35 7.10 7.88
N GLU A 395 -24.11 6.99 7.38
CA GLU A 395 -23.77 7.29 6.00
C GLU A 395 -23.60 6.02 5.14
N TYR A 396 -23.22 4.89 5.76
CA TYR A 396 -22.94 3.62 5.07
C TYR A 396 -23.97 2.53 5.38
N LEU A 397 -24.47 2.45 6.63
CA LEU A 397 -25.53 1.53 6.99
C LEU A 397 -26.89 2.26 6.98
N LYS A 398 -27.62 2.19 5.88
CA LYS A 398 -28.99 2.71 5.84
C LYS A 398 -29.96 1.64 6.30
N VAL A 399 -30.63 1.90 7.43
CA VAL A 399 -31.78 1.10 7.87
C VAL A 399 -33.01 1.58 7.12
N ASN A 400 -33.32 0.97 5.99
CA ASN A 400 -34.65 1.07 5.41
C ASN A 400 -35.53 0.06 6.15
N GLY A 401 -36.77 0.39 6.52
CA GLY A 401 -37.65 -0.41 7.36
C GLY A 401 -37.82 -1.93 7.05
N GLN A 402 -36.99 -2.47 6.18
CA GLN A 402 -36.87 -3.89 5.80
C GLN A 402 -35.47 -4.46 5.93
N GLY A 403 -34.52 -3.79 6.58
CA GLY A 403 -33.16 -4.28 6.81
C GLY A 403 -32.08 -3.24 6.53
N THR A 404 -30.88 -3.52 7.02
CA THR A 404 -29.69 -2.68 6.82
C THR A 404 -29.12 -2.91 5.43
N ARG A 405 -28.93 -1.85 4.65
CA ARG A 405 -28.29 -1.91 3.34
C ARG A 405 -27.00 -1.07 3.38
N ILE A 406 -25.88 -1.66 3.01
CA ILE A 406 -24.68 -0.89 2.67
C ILE A 406 -24.96 -0.27 1.30
N GLU A 407 -25.02 1.05 1.22
CA GLU A 407 -24.87 1.72 -0.06
C GLU A 407 -23.37 1.82 -0.33
N LEU A 408 -22.92 1.02 -1.26
CA LEU A 408 -21.59 1.19 -1.84
C LEU A 408 -21.55 2.57 -2.55
N PRO A 409 -20.38 3.25 -2.59
CA PRO A 409 -20.21 4.46 -3.36
C PRO A 409 -20.80 4.29 -4.78
N ALA A 410 -21.25 5.36 -5.40
CA ALA A 410 -22.01 5.37 -6.65
C ALA A 410 -21.45 4.57 -7.84
N GLU A 411 -20.25 4.02 -7.73
CA GLU A 411 -19.56 3.25 -8.77
C GLU A 411 -20.07 1.82 -8.98
N GLU A 412 -20.91 1.28 -8.09
CA GLU A 412 -21.64 0.02 -8.36
C GLU A 412 -23.05 0.22 -8.87
N ARG A 413 -23.44 1.43 -9.26
CA ARG A 413 -24.67 1.62 -10.03
C ARG A 413 -24.41 1.13 -11.45
N PRO A 414 -25.25 0.24 -12.01
CA PRO A 414 -25.14 -0.09 -13.42
C PRO A 414 -25.13 1.20 -14.24
N LEU A 415 -24.21 1.30 -15.18
CA LEU A 415 -24.15 2.41 -16.11
C LEU A 415 -25.57 2.62 -16.69
N PRO A 416 -26.06 3.86 -16.80
CA PRO A 416 -27.36 4.10 -17.41
C PRO A 416 -27.34 3.46 -18.80
N GLU A 417 -28.35 2.63 -19.09
CA GLU A 417 -28.54 2.08 -20.42
C GLU A 417 -28.47 3.23 -21.42
N THR A 418 -27.48 3.20 -22.30
CA THR A 418 -27.41 4.13 -23.42
C THR A 418 -28.63 3.88 -24.28
N SER A 419 -29.65 4.73 -24.13
CA SER A 419 -30.76 4.81 -25.11
C SER A 419 -30.15 5.16 -26.47
N HIS A 420 -30.27 4.22 -27.40
CA HIS A 420 -29.97 4.42 -28.82
C HIS A 420 -30.87 5.52 -29.43
#